data_8360d0074c1fafb5fd3f4ca23d3c2d74
#
_entry.id   8360d0074c1fafb5fd3f4ca23d3c2d74
#
_cell.length_a   1.000
_cell.length_b   1.000
_cell.length_c   1.000
_cell.angle_alpha   90.00
_cell.angle_beta   90.00
_cell.angle_gamma   90.00
#
_symmetry.space_group_name_H-M   'P 1'
#
loop_
_entity.id
_entity.type
_entity.pdbx_description
1 polymer ?
#
loop_
_entity_poly.entity_id
_entity_poly.type
_entity_poly.pdbx_seq_one_letter_code
_entity_poly.pdbx_strand_id
1 'polypeptide(L)'
;MKVKRIKLKSRQDFFSELEQTAIRLDRGKRAKRLRGDFFESLEAVRNVLTPKRLELWQLIRDKRPGSILELSRIVKRDFKSVHRDVSVLVAAGLIELREGKGTRGNIQQPVSLADSLLLEVA
;
A
#
# COMPACT_ATOMS: atom_id res chain seq x y z
N MET A 1 -12.28 11.46 -10.69
CA MET A 1 -11.13 10.56 -10.82
C MET A 1 -10.20 10.71 -9.63
N LYS A 2 -9.98 9.63 -8.89
CA LYS A 2 -9.09 9.68 -7.70
C LYS A 2 -7.67 9.37 -8.12
N VAL A 3 -6.75 10.28 -7.81
CA VAL A 3 -5.33 10.13 -8.10
C VAL A 3 -4.57 9.97 -6.79
N LYS A 4 -3.81 8.89 -6.65
CA LYS A 4 -2.87 8.74 -5.55
C LYS A 4 -1.55 9.38 -5.94
N ARG A 5 -1.16 10.40 -5.21
CA ARG A 5 0.12 11.10 -5.41
C ARG A 5 1.15 10.53 -4.46
N ILE A 6 2.24 10.05 -5.03
CA ILE A 6 3.39 9.58 -4.28
C ILE A 6 4.50 10.60 -4.48
N LYS A 7 4.91 11.26 -3.40
CA LYS A 7 5.99 12.23 -3.44
C LYS A 7 7.29 11.58 -3.03
N LEU A 8 8.33 11.80 -3.80
CA LEU A 8 9.69 11.41 -3.43
C LEU A 8 10.26 12.52 -2.55
N LYS A 9 10.70 12.15 -1.36
CA LYS A 9 11.34 13.09 -0.45
C LYS A 9 12.73 13.41 -0.91
N SER A 10 13.13 14.66 -0.73
CA SER A 10 14.55 14.99 -0.80
C SER A 10 15.29 14.24 0.31
N ARG A 11 16.56 13.90 0.07
CA ARG A 11 17.41 13.24 1.04
C ARG A 11 17.43 13.99 2.38
N GLN A 12 17.45 15.31 2.32
CA GLN A 12 17.48 16.18 3.50
C GLN A 12 16.19 16.05 4.33
N ASP A 13 15.03 16.04 3.70
CA ASP A 13 13.76 15.91 4.40
C ASP A 13 13.62 14.55 5.06
N PHE A 14 14.11 13.51 4.40
CA PHE A 14 14.10 12.15 4.95
C PHE A 14 14.95 12.07 6.24
N PHE A 15 16.16 12.62 6.22
CA PHE A 15 17.03 12.63 7.39
C PHE A 15 16.45 13.46 8.53
N SER A 16 15.83 14.61 8.25
CA SER A 16 15.15 15.42 9.27
C SER A 16 14.05 14.64 9.97
N GLU A 17 13.26 13.89 9.21
CA GLU A 17 12.19 13.07 9.79
C GLU A 17 12.73 11.89 10.61
N LEU A 18 13.80 11.26 10.18
CA LEU A 18 14.47 10.21 10.94
C LEU A 18 14.98 10.73 12.28
N GLU A 19 15.61 11.91 12.27
CA GLU A 19 16.10 12.56 13.46
C GLU A 19 14.98 12.86 14.45
N GLN A 20 13.88 13.43 13.98
CA GLN A 20 12.71 13.67 14.80
C GLN A 20 12.13 12.39 15.38
N THR A 21 12.09 11.32 14.59
CA THR A 21 11.61 10.01 15.04
C THR A 21 12.52 9.45 16.13
N ALA A 22 13.84 9.55 15.97
CA ALA A 22 14.82 9.11 16.96
C ALA A 22 14.66 9.88 18.28
N ILE A 23 14.48 11.19 18.22
CA ILE A 23 14.27 12.04 19.40
C ILE A 23 12.98 11.62 20.13
N ARG A 24 11.92 11.32 19.41
CA ARG A 24 10.66 10.85 19.99
C ARG A 24 10.80 9.50 20.68
N LEU A 25 11.55 8.58 20.11
CA LEU A 25 11.82 7.27 20.71
C LEU A 25 12.60 7.41 22.01
N ASP A 26 13.63 8.29 22.03
CA ASP A 26 14.41 8.59 23.23
C ASP A 26 13.56 9.18 24.36
N ARG A 27 12.47 9.88 24.02
CA ARG A 27 11.53 10.44 24.99
C ARG A 27 10.40 9.47 25.38
N GLY A 28 10.47 8.20 24.96
CA GLY A 28 9.46 7.20 25.25
C GLY A 28 8.14 7.39 24.50
N LYS A 29 8.12 8.22 23.46
CA LYS A 29 6.95 8.43 22.61
C LYS A 29 6.92 7.41 21.50
N ARG A 30 5.72 6.93 21.14
CA ARG A 30 5.56 6.07 19.95
C ARG A 30 6.05 6.80 18.72
N ALA A 31 6.89 6.13 17.92
CA ALA A 31 7.26 6.61 16.60
C ALA A 31 6.00 6.83 15.77
N LYS A 32 5.78 8.06 15.30
CA LYS A 32 4.80 8.27 14.25
C LYS A 32 5.26 7.50 13.02
N ARG A 33 4.39 6.62 12.50
CA ARG A 33 4.59 6.07 11.17
C ARG A 33 4.89 7.22 10.23
N LEU A 34 6.02 7.13 9.53
CA LEU A 34 6.25 7.97 8.36
C LEU A 34 5.05 7.73 7.45
N ARG A 35 4.21 8.75 7.27
CA ARG A 35 2.98 8.61 6.49
C ARG A 35 3.33 8.15 5.08
N GLY A 36 2.67 7.08 4.61
CA GLY A 36 3.00 6.34 3.41
C GLY A 36 2.84 7.06 2.07
N ASP A 37 2.70 8.38 2.07
CA ASP A 37 2.65 9.16 0.83
C ASP A 37 4.03 9.61 0.37
N PHE A 38 5.08 9.33 1.15
CA PHE A 38 6.43 9.78 0.88
C PHE A 38 7.41 8.61 0.87
N PHE A 39 8.26 8.59 -0.14
CA PHE A 39 9.33 7.62 -0.27
C PHE A 39 10.67 8.35 -0.40
N GLU A 40 11.71 7.77 0.16
CA GLU A 40 13.06 8.33 0.12
C GLU A 40 13.57 8.48 -1.31
N SER A 41 13.29 7.49 -2.16
CA SER A 41 13.84 7.43 -3.51
C SER A 41 12.92 6.62 -4.42
N LEU A 42 13.19 6.72 -5.73
CA LEU A 42 12.55 5.87 -6.73
C LEU A 42 12.79 4.38 -6.45
N GLU A 43 13.97 4.04 -5.95
CA GLU A 43 14.29 2.67 -5.57
C GLU A 43 13.39 2.17 -4.44
N ALA A 44 13.16 2.98 -3.41
CA ALA A 44 12.24 2.64 -2.34
C ALA A 44 10.81 2.40 -2.86
N VAL A 45 10.35 3.23 -3.79
CA VAL A 45 9.06 3.03 -4.46
C VAL A 45 9.02 1.70 -5.19
N ARG A 46 10.07 1.36 -5.94
CA ARG A 46 10.15 0.09 -6.67
C ARG A 46 10.14 -1.12 -5.74
N ASN A 47 10.74 -1.01 -4.56
CA ASN A 47 10.76 -2.09 -3.58
C ASN A 47 9.38 -2.37 -2.96
N VAL A 48 8.53 -1.36 -2.88
CA VAL A 48 7.16 -1.48 -2.37
C VAL A 48 6.19 -1.81 -3.51
N LEU A 49 6.25 -1.04 -4.60
CA LEU A 49 5.37 -1.21 -5.75
C LEU A 49 6.06 -2.05 -6.82
N THR A 50 6.25 -3.33 -6.51
CA THR A 50 6.80 -4.29 -7.47
C THR A 50 5.84 -4.51 -8.64
N PRO A 51 6.33 -5.02 -9.78
CA PRO A 51 5.45 -5.34 -10.91
C PRO A 51 4.29 -6.25 -10.53
N LYS A 52 4.51 -7.24 -9.67
CA LYS A 52 3.45 -8.14 -9.20
C LYS A 52 2.40 -7.41 -8.36
N ARG A 53 2.84 -6.51 -7.48
CA ARG A 53 1.91 -5.72 -6.66
C ARG A 53 1.14 -4.70 -7.49
N LEU A 54 1.77 -4.06 -8.47
CA LEU A 54 1.08 -3.17 -9.39
C LEU A 54 0.04 -3.90 -10.22
N GLU A 55 0.35 -5.12 -10.67
CA GLU A 55 -0.61 -5.97 -11.36
C GLU A 55 -1.82 -6.28 -10.47
N LEU A 56 -1.60 -6.64 -9.22
CA LEU A 56 -2.68 -6.87 -8.27
C LEU A 56 -3.54 -5.62 -8.07
N TRP A 57 -2.91 -4.46 -7.91
CA TRP A 57 -3.64 -3.20 -7.78
C TRP A 57 -4.49 -2.91 -9.01
N GLN A 58 -3.95 -3.09 -10.22
CA GLN A 58 -4.68 -2.89 -11.46
C GLN A 58 -5.89 -3.82 -11.58
N LEU A 59 -5.72 -5.08 -11.20
CA LEU A 59 -6.83 -6.05 -11.21
C LEU A 59 -7.91 -5.71 -10.18
N ILE A 60 -7.52 -5.28 -8.99
CA ILE A 60 -8.45 -4.84 -7.97
C ILE A 60 -9.24 -3.62 -8.46
N ARG A 61 -8.56 -2.66 -9.07
CA ARG A 61 -9.19 -1.47 -9.64
C ARG A 61 -10.19 -1.81 -10.75
N ASP A 62 -9.78 -2.68 -11.66
CA ASP A 62 -10.52 -2.93 -12.91
C ASP A 62 -11.57 -4.04 -12.76
N LYS A 63 -11.25 -5.12 -12.07
CA LYS A 63 -12.13 -6.30 -11.96
C LYS A 63 -12.94 -6.37 -10.67
N ARG A 64 -12.57 -5.58 -9.67
CA ARG A 64 -13.28 -5.48 -8.38
C ARG A 64 -13.61 -6.85 -7.78
N PRO A 65 -12.58 -7.69 -7.48
CA PRO A 65 -12.83 -9.00 -6.90
C PRO A 65 -13.58 -8.89 -5.57
N GLY A 66 -14.43 -9.84 -5.27
CA GLY A 66 -15.24 -9.82 -4.06
C GLY A 66 -14.48 -10.19 -2.80
N SER A 67 -13.30 -10.79 -2.92
CA SER A 67 -12.45 -11.20 -1.80
C SER A 67 -11.00 -11.37 -2.23
N ILE A 68 -10.11 -11.47 -1.25
CA ILE A 68 -8.69 -11.78 -1.51
C ILE A 68 -8.57 -13.19 -2.10
N LEU A 69 -9.40 -14.12 -1.65
CA LEU A 69 -9.42 -15.49 -2.18
C LEU A 69 -9.77 -15.50 -3.67
N GLU A 70 -10.79 -14.76 -4.07
CA GLU A 70 -11.16 -14.62 -5.47
C GLU A 70 -10.01 -14.01 -6.28
N LEU A 71 -9.37 -12.97 -5.76
CA LEU A 71 -8.21 -12.36 -6.40
C LEU A 71 -7.08 -13.37 -6.58
N SER A 72 -6.81 -14.21 -5.58
CA SER A 72 -5.77 -15.24 -5.67
C SER A 72 -6.06 -16.25 -6.79
N ARG A 73 -7.32 -16.58 -7.00
CA ARG A 73 -7.76 -17.45 -8.10
C ARG A 73 -7.59 -16.79 -9.47
N ILE A 74 -7.90 -15.51 -9.55
CA ILE A 74 -7.73 -14.75 -10.80
C ILE A 74 -6.27 -14.72 -11.24
N VAL A 75 -5.35 -14.46 -10.29
CA VAL A 75 -3.92 -14.37 -10.59
C VAL A 75 -3.20 -15.71 -10.55
N LYS A 76 -3.89 -16.77 -10.15
CA LYS A 76 -3.35 -18.14 -10.04
C LYS A 76 -2.10 -18.20 -9.14
N ARG A 77 -2.19 -17.55 -7.99
CA ARG A 77 -1.15 -17.54 -6.96
C ARG A 77 -1.74 -18.03 -5.63
N ASP A 78 -0.88 -18.50 -4.75
CA ASP A 78 -1.36 -18.93 -3.43
C ASP A 78 -1.91 -17.76 -2.61
N PHE A 79 -2.87 -18.07 -1.77
CA PHE A 79 -3.57 -17.06 -0.96
C PHE A 79 -2.62 -16.27 -0.06
N LYS A 80 -1.66 -16.93 0.58
CA LYS A 80 -0.72 -16.26 1.51
C LYS A 80 0.12 -15.21 0.81
N SER A 81 0.63 -15.50 -0.37
CA SER A 81 1.42 -14.57 -1.16
C SER A 81 0.60 -13.37 -1.60
N VAL A 82 -0.62 -13.61 -2.09
CA VAL A 82 -1.54 -12.54 -2.51
C VAL A 82 -1.95 -11.70 -1.31
N HIS A 83 -2.29 -12.32 -0.19
CA HIS A 83 -2.65 -11.62 1.04
C HIS A 83 -1.52 -10.70 1.51
N ARG A 84 -0.28 -11.19 1.47
CA ARG A 84 0.90 -10.39 1.83
C ARG A 84 1.04 -9.16 0.93
N ASP A 85 0.95 -9.35 -0.38
CA ASP A 85 1.06 -8.26 -1.34
C ASP A 85 -0.08 -7.25 -1.19
N VAL A 86 -1.30 -7.71 -0.97
CA VAL A 86 -2.44 -6.84 -0.68
C VAL A 86 -2.21 -6.03 0.61
N SER A 87 -1.67 -6.66 1.64
CA SER A 87 -1.35 -5.97 2.90
C SER A 87 -0.33 -4.85 2.71
N VAL A 88 0.68 -5.06 1.86
CA VAL A 88 1.65 -4.02 1.50
C VAL A 88 0.96 -2.87 0.77
N LEU A 89 0.06 -3.17 -0.16
CA LEU A 89 -0.70 -2.15 -0.90
C LEU A 89 -1.64 -1.36 0.03
N VAL A 90 -2.21 -2.01 1.04
CA VAL A 90 -3.01 -1.33 2.08
C VAL A 90 -2.13 -0.36 2.88
N ALA A 91 -0.95 -0.82 3.29
CA ALA A 91 0.01 0.03 4.02
C ALA A 91 0.49 1.21 3.18
N ALA A 92 0.59 1.05 1.87
CA ALA A 92 0.95 2.11 0.94
C ALA A 92 -0.20 3.09 0.64
N GLY A 93 -1.41 2.82 1.15
CA GLY A 93 -2.56 3.69 0.95
C GLY A 93 -3.24 3.57 -0.41
N LEU A 94 -2.97 2.51 -1.16
CA LEU A 94 -3.58 2.27 -2.48
C LEU A 94 -4.86 1.46 -2.42
N ILE A 95 -4.99 0.62 -1.42
CA ILE A 95 -6.09 -0.32 -1.25
C ILE A 95 -6.64 -0.22 0.16
N GLU A 96 -7.94 -0.38 0.27
CA GLU A 96 -8.66 -0.55 1.52
C GLU A 96 -9.28 -1.94 1.54
N LEU A 97 -9.26 -2.59 2.70
CA LEU A 97 -9.99 -3.83 2.90
C LEU A 97 -11.32 -3.53 3.56
N ARG A 98 -12.40 -3.89 2.89
CA ARG A 98 -13.76 -3.75 3.41
C ARG A 98 -14.30 -5.10 3.82
N GLU A 99 -14.92 -5.17 4.98
CA GLU A 99 -15.58 -6.39 5.42
C GLU A 99 -16.89 -6.55 4.69
N GLY A 100 -17.13 -7.79 4.21
CA GLY A 100 -18.38 -8.20 3.62
C GLY A 100 -18.87 -9.48 4.29
N LYS A 101 -20.15 -9.79 4.10
CA LYS A 101 -20.72 -11.05 4.56
C LYS A 101 -20.66 -12.08 3.44
N GLY A 102 -19.89 -13.14 3.66
CA GLY A 102 -19.87 -14.30 2.78
C GLY A 102 -20.76 -15.40 3.29
N THR A 103 -20.91 -16.46 2.50
CA THR A 103 -21.70 -17.64 2.86
C THR A 103 -21.16 -18.41 4.06
N ARG A 104 -19.89 -18.20 4.44
CA ARG A 104 -19.21 -18.88 5.55
C ARG A 104 -18.59 -17.92 6.56
N GLY A 105 -19.13 -16.71 6.69
CA GLY A 105 -18.62 -15.69 7.61
C GLY A 105 -18.15 -14.43 6.91
N ASN A 106 -17.37 -13.64 7.62
CA ASN A 106 -16.87 -12.37 7.10
C ASN A 106 -15.76 -12.58 6.07
N ILE A 107 -15.88 -11.90 4.95
CA ILE A 107 -14.84 -11.85 3.91
C ILE A 107 -14.26 -10.45 3.85
N GLN A 108 -13.01 -10.35 3.42
CA GLN A 108 -12.35 -9.08 3.19
C GLN A 108 -12.29 -8.82 1.69
N GLN A 109 -12.94 -7.74 1.27
CA GLN A 109 -12.90 -7.30 -0.11
C GLN A 109 -11.86 -6.21 -0.30
N PRO A 110 -10.88 -6.43 -1.18
CA PRO A 110 -9.93 -5.37 -1.52
C PRO A 110 -10.59 -4.36 -2.46
N VAL A 111 -10.45 -3.08 -2.15
CA VAL A 111 -11.01 -2.00 -2.94
C VAL A 111 -9.92 -0.99 -3.23
N SER A 112 -9.78 -0.58 -4.49
CA SER A 112 -8.82 0.46 -4.85
C SER A 112 -9.28 1.82 -4.37
N LEU A 113 -8.37 2.55 -3.72
CA LEU A 113 -8.60 3.92 -3.27
C LEU A 113 -8.28 4.96 -4.36
N ALA A 114 -7.69 4.52 -5.46
CA ALA A 114 -7.26 5.41 -6.54
C ALA A 114 -7.49 4.79 -7.91
N ASP A 115 -7.74 5.64 -8.90
CA ASP A 115 -7.86 5.23 -10.30
C ASP A 115 -6.50 5.29 -11.02
N SER A 116 -5.59 6.13 -10.54
CA SER A 116 -4.27 6.30 -11.12
C SER A 116 -3.24 6.63 -10.05
N LEU A 117 -1.98 6.41 -10.39
CA LEU A 117 -0.83 6.74 -9.56
C LEU A 117 -0.02 7.85 -10.24
N LEU A 118 0.35 8.86 -9.47
CA LEU A 118 1.23 9.94 -9.91
C LEU A 118 2.46 9.96 -9.02
N LEU A 119 3.62 9.87 -9.63
CA LEU A 119 4.91 9.96 -8.93
C LEU A 119 5.46 11.38 -9.12
N GLU A 120 5.55 12.13 -8.04
CA GLU A 120 6.12 13.47 -8.05
C GLU A 120 7.53 13.45 -7.45
N VAL A 121 8.48 14.01 -8.18
CA VAL A 121 9.86 14.19 -7.71
C VAL A 121 10.00 15.58 -7.14
N ALA A 122 10.39 15.64 -5.87
CA ALA A 122 10.60 16.92 -5.19
C ALA A 122 11.86 17.64 -5.68
#